data_25ac34317ca0811347b8fe3ab811a068
#
_entry.id   25ac34317ca0811347b8fe3ab811a068
#
_cell.length_a   1.000
_cell.length_b   1.000
_cell.length_c   1.000
_cell.angle_alpha   90.00
_cell.angle_beta   90.00
_cell.angle_gamma   90.00
#
_symmetry.space_group_name_H-M   'P 1'
#
loop_
_entity.id
_entity.type
_entity.pdbx_description
1 polymer ?
#
loop_
_entity_poly.entity_id
_entity_poly.type
_entity_poly.pdbx_seq_one_letter_code
_entity_poly.pdbx_strand_id
1 'polypeptide(L)'
;MKRKTDRRRMKFRAFMVCVLSFLVVTGSACFLNREQEKEEKLKAVYAAESTVSRVKSQLNRYLAESELVKNIIESGYDIDGEKFSILSQMMQDKQNVIEAHELAKDGIVSHIYPMKGNEEAMGLNMLEHPDRKKEANLAKTSGQYTIAGPFPLVQGGNGALLFDPVYVKDEAGEDTFWGFSILVLNWDHFMEEVETYKLEDASYQYLIWKNGTEPGEKLTIAQSEKFSFKDTLEVACDVPNDTWYFEIEPKAGWVPQSQIAFGILIAALVSGVLTVGYWQYEMQRYKEALYAEKIERAAKRAEEASEAKTRFLFNMSHDIRTPMNAIIGFTTLAVSNIDNKKRVRDYLGKILSSSNHLLSLINDIL
;
A
#
# COMPACT_ATOMS: atom_id res chain seq x y z
N MET A 1 -4.91 -40.88 -27.86
CA MET A 1 -5.14 -39.42 -28.04
C MET A 1 -5.89 -38.77 -26.86
N LYS A 2 -7.01 -39.33 -26.42
CA LYS A 2 -7.85 -38.82 -25.30
C LYS A 2 -7.08 -38.51 -23.99
N ARG A 3 -6.18 -39.42 -23.56
CA ARG A 3 -5.37 -39.26 -22.32
C ARG A 3 -4.36 -38.08 -22.32
N LYS A 4 -3.79 -37.73 -23.48
CA LYS A 4 -2.90 -36.56 -23.63
C LYS A 4 -3.67 -35.27 -23.52
N THR A 5 -4.89 -35.26 -24.04
CA THR A 5 -5.80 -34.11 -24.01
C THR A 5 -6.29 -33.84 -22.58
N ASP A 6 -6.63 -34.87 -21.78
CA ASP A 6 -7.09 -34.73 -20.40
C ASP A 6 -5.96 -34.18 -19.49
N ARG A 7 -4.72 -34.66 -19.61
CA ARG A 7 -3.57 -34.11 -18.88
C ARG A 7 -3.27 -32.65 -19.27
N ARG A 8 -3.49 -32.26 -20.53
CA ARG A 8 -3.29 -30.87 -20.95
C ARG A 8 -4.36 -29.96 -20.39
N ARG A 9 -5.61 -30.42 -20.31
CA ARG A 9 -6.71 -29.71 -19.66
C ARG A 9 -6.50 -29.54 -18.14
N MET A 10 -6.02 -30.58 -17.45
CA MET A 10 -5.65 -30.48 -16.03
C MET A 10 -4.56 -29.44 -15.77
N LYS A 11 -3.49 -29.44 -16.57
CA LYS A 11 -2.43 -28.42 -16.46
C LYS A 11 -2.96 -27.01 -16.67
N PHE A 12 -3.81 -26.82 -17.68
CA PHE A 12 -4.43 -25.53 -17.96
C PHE A 12 -5.33 -25.05 -16.82
N ARG A 13 -6.15 -25.94 -16.25
CA ARG A 13 -7.00 -25.62 -15.08
C ARG A 13 -6.17 -25.25 -13.86
N ALA A 14 -5.12 -25.99 -13.55
CA ALA A 14 -4.22 -25.69 -12.46
C ALA A 14 -3.51 -24.34 -12.66
N PHE A 15 -3.07 -24.01 -13.88
CA PHE A 15 -2.53 -22.71 -14.24
C PHE A 15 -3.56 -21.59 -14.04
N MET A 16 -4.80 -21.80 -14.45
CA MET A 16 -5.89 -20.83 -14.22
C MET A 16 -6.16 -20.60 -12.73
N VAL A 17 -6.13 -21.65 -11.91
CA VAL A 17 -6.25 -21.50 -10.44
C VAL A 17 -5.10 -20.68 -9.87
N CYS A 18 -3.87 -20.93 -10.33
CA CYS A 18 -2.69 -20.15 -9.93
C CYS A 18 -2.88 -18.66 -10.25
N VAL A 19 -3.21 -18.34 -11.49
CA VAL A 19 -3.38 -16.94 -11.94
C VAL A 19 -4.52 -16.27 -11.20
N LEU A 20 -5.65 -16.94 -11.07
CA LEU A 20 -6.84 -16.35 -10.44
C LEU A 20 -6.61 -16.10 -8.93
N SER A 21 -6.04 -17.08 -8.23
CA SER A 21 -5.71 -16.92 -6.80
C SER A 21 -4.64 -15.84 -6.57
N PHE A 22 -3.62 -15.78 -7.44
CA PHE A 22 -2.61 -14.73 -7.38
C PHE A 22 -3.23 -13.34 -7.57
N LEU A 23 -4.10 -13.16 -8.58
CA LEU A 23 -4.78 -11.89 -8.83
C LEU A 23 -5.71 -11.49 -7.67
N VAL A 24 -6.44 -12.42 -7.08
CA VAL A 24 -7.33 -12.15 -5.94
C VAL A 24 -6.52 -11.70 -4.73
N VAL A 25 -5.45 -12.43 -4.38
CA VAL A 25 -4.63 -12.09 -3.21
C VAL A 25 -3.89 -10.77 -3.42
N THR A 26 -3.32 -10.55 -4.63
CA THR A 26 -2.66 -9.28 -4.97
C THR A 26 -3.65 -8.13 -4.97
N GLY A 27 -4.84 -8.31 -5.51
CA GLY A 27 -5.91 -7.30 -5.49
C GLY A 27 -6.34 -6.94 -4.06
N SER A 28 -6.46 -7.93 -3.17
CA SER A 28 -6.74 -7.71 -1.74
C SER A 28 -5.61 -6.95 -1.05
N ALA A 29 -4.35 -7.31 -1.33
CA ALA A 29 -3.19 -6.59 -0.80
C ALA A 29 -3.13 -5.14 -1.29
N CYS A 30 -3.40 -4.88 -2.56
CA CYS A 30 -3.50 -3.53 -3.11
C CYS A 30 -4.62 -2.72 -2.46
N PHE A 31 -5.77 -3.33 -2.19
CA PHE A 31 -6.87 -2.65 -1.50
C PHE A 31 -6.48 -2.26 -0.07
N LEU A 32 -5.87 -3.18 0.69
CA LEU A 32 -5.39 -2.89 2.06
C LEU A 32 -4.32 -1.80 2.07
N ASN A 33 -3.39 -1.83 1.12
CA ASN A 33 -2.36 -0.79 0.98
C ASN A 33 -2.96 0.58 0.69
N ARG A 34 -4.02 0.67 -0.12
CA ARG A 34 -4.73 1.94 -0.37
C ARG A 34 -5.43 2.49 0.86
N GLU A 35 -6.05 1.63 1.67
CA GLU A 35 -6.68 2.08 2.92
C GLU A 35 -5.63 2.56 3.92
N GLN A 36 -4.51 1.86 4.02
CA GLN A 36 -3.39 2.30 4.86
C GLN A 36 -2.77 3.62 4.39
N GLU A 37 -2.60 3.81 3.07
CA GLU A 37 -2.14 5.08 2.50
C GLU A 37 -3.04 6.25 2.90
N LYS A 38 -4.37 6.07 2.86
CA LYS A 38 -5.32 7.11 3.29
C LYS A 38 -5.17 7.43 4.77
N GLU A 39 -5.00 6.41 5.60
CA GLU A 39 -4.79 6.59 7.04
C GLU A 39 -3.47 7.33 7.33
N GLU A 40 -2.39 6.97 6.64
CA GLU A 40 -1.11 7.65 6.79
C GLU A 40 -1.17 9.11 6.28
N LYS A 41 -1.86 9.38 5.16
CA LYS A 41 -2.10 10.75 4.69
C LYS A 41 -2.89 11.58 5.70
N LEU A 42 -3.89 10.98 6.34
CA LEU A 42 -4.65 11.67 7.40
C LEU A 42 -3.79 12.00 8.62
N LYS A 43 -2.94 11.06 9.07
CA LYS A 43 -1.97 11.32 10.16
C LYS A 43 -0.99 12.43 9.81
N ALA A 44 -0.51 12.44 8.57
CA ALA A 44 0.39 13.49 8.06
C ALA A 44 -0.30 14.86 8.05
N VAL A 45 -1.57 14.95 7.63
CA VAL A 45 -2.36 16.19 7.73
C VAL A 45 -2.40 16.70 9.15
N TYR A 46 -2.75 15.87 10.12
CA TYR A 46 -2.80 16.27 11.52
C TYR A 46 -1.44 16.71 12.07
N ALA A 47 -0.36 16.05 11.67
CA ALA A 47 0.99 16.45 12.07
C ALA A 47 1.37 17.82 11.49
N ALA A 48 1.09 18.05 10.20
CA ALA A 48 1.32 19.34 9.55
C ALA A 48 0.43 20.45 10.15
N GLU A 49 -0.87 20.22 10.32
CA GLU A 49 -1.80 21.20 10.93
C GLU A 49 -1.41 21.55 12.37
N SER A 50 -0.91 20.57 13.14
CA SER A 50 -0.37 20.85 14.48
C SER A 50 0.81 21.80 14.42
N THR A 51 1.71 21.63 13.46
CA THR A 51 2.88 22.51 13.24
C THR A 51 2.43 23.90 12.74
N VAL A 52 1.49 23.95 11.79
CA VAL A 52 0.86 25.21 11.33
C VAL A 52 0.23 25.96 12.48
N SER A 53 -0.49 25.27 13.37
CA SER A 53 -1.09 25.89 14.55
C SER A 53 -0.04 26.49 15.50
N ARG A 54 1.11 25.82 15.67
CA ARG A 54 2.22 26.37 16.47
C ARG A 54 2.82 27.62 15.81
N VAL A 55 3.06 27.60 14.49
CA VAL A 55 3.52 28.80 13.76
C VAL A 55 2.58 29.97 14.01
N LYS A 56 1.28 29.77 13.77
CA LYS A 56 0.28 30.83 13.97
C LYS A 56 0.24 31.33 15.42
N SER A 57 0.31 30.43 16.39
CA SER A 57 0.31 30.79 17.80
C SER A 57 1.53 31.63 18.21
N GLN A 58 2.72 31.23 17.71
CA GLN A 58 3.95 31.98 18.02
C GLN A 58 3.95 33.36 17.35
N LEU A 59 3.59 33.44 16.06
CA LEU A 59 3.50 34.73 15.37
C LEU A 59 2.47 35.67 16.03
N ASN A 60 1.33 35.16 16.46
CA ASN A 60 0.34 35.95 17.18
C ASN A 60 0.87 36.44 18.53
N ARG A 61 1.68 35.64 19.23
CA ARG A 61 2.34 36.08 20.48
C ARG A 61 3.28 37.24 20.23
N TYR A 62 4.15 37.15 19.21
CA TYR A 62 5.07 38.23 18.87
C TYR A 62 4.35 39.48 18.39
N LEU A 63 3.26 39.31 17.63
CA LEU A 63 2.41 40.45 17.25
C LEU A 63 1.87 41.21 18.48
N ALA A 64 1.37 40.48 19.48
CA ALA A 64 0.85 41.10 20.69
C ALA A 64 1.93 41.89 21.45
N GLU A 65 3.20 41.45 21.40
CA GLU A 65 4.33 42.20 21.97
C GLU A 65 4.62 43.48 21.18
N SER A 66 4.60 43.42 19.83
CA SER A 66 4.77 44.60 18.98
C SER A 66 3.63 45.62 19.14
N GLU A 67 2.39 45.14 19.25
CA GLU A 67 1.20 45.99 19.45
C GLU A 67 1.29 46.87 20.72
N LEU A 68 1.97 46.39 21.76
CA LEU A 68 2.15 47.21 22.98
C LEU A 68 2.91 48.48 22.66
N VAL A 69 4.05 48.41 21.96
CA VAL A 69 4.86 49.58 21.57
C VAL A 69 4.08 50.47 20.60
N LYS A 70 3.43 49.87 19.62
CA LYS A 70 2.58 50.55 18.64
C LYS A 70 1.51 51.41 19.34
N ASN A 71 0.72 50.80 20.27
CA ASN A 71 -0.36 51.49 20.97
C ASN A 71 0.14 52.66 21.82
N ILE A 72 1.35 52.56 22.38
CA ILE A 72 1.97 53.65 23.14
C ILE A 72 2.26 54.84 22.21
N ILE A 73 2.84 54.58 21.05
CA ILE A 73 3.16 55.62 20.05
C ILE A 73 1.87 56.24 19.48
N GLU A 74 0.90 55.43 19.11
CA GLU A 74 -0.40 55.88 18.57
C GLU A 74 -1.21 56.70 19.59
N SER A 75 -0.98 56.49 20.89
CA SER A 75 -1.56 57.29 21.96
C SER A 75 -0.89 58.67 22.14
N GLY A 76 0.10 59.00 21.33
CA GLY A 76 0.78 60.28 21.34
C GLY A 76 1.91 60.40 22.36
N TYR A 77 2.34 59.28 22.98
CA TYR A 77 3.51 59.29 23.85
C TYR A 77 4.79 59.25 23.00
N ASP A 78 5.68 60.20 23.27
CA ASP A 78 7.01 60.22 22.68
C ASP A 78 7.90 59.19 23.40
N ILE A 79 8.36 58.20 22.62
CA ILE A 79 9.27 57.14 23.10
C ILE A 79 10.69 57.55 22.73
N ASP A 80 11.43 58.04 23.73
CA ASP A 80 12.88 58.21 23.62
C ASP A 80 13.64 56.91 23.80
N GLY A 81 14.95 56.91 23.51
CA GLY A 81 15.78 55.71 23.55
C GLY A 81 15.85 55.01 24.91
N GLU A 82 15.75 55.77 26.03
CA GLU A 82 15.75 55.21 27.39
C GLU A 82 14.44 54.48 27.67
N LYS A 83 13.31 55.09 27.39
CA LYS A 83 11.98 54.48 27.54
C LYS A 83 11.81 53.25 26.64
N PHE A 84 12.27 53.36 25.39
CA PHE A 84 12.24 52.22 24.48
C PHE A 84 13.04 51.03 25.00
N SER A 85 14.26 51.30 25.53
CA SER A 85 15.11 50.23 26.09
C SER A 85 14.45 49.56 27.29
N ILE A 86 13.78 50.36 28.18
CA ILE A 86 13.06 49.79 29.33
C ILE A 86 11.88 48.91 28.87
N LEU A 87 11.07 49.40 27.93
CA LEU A 87 9.93 48.64 27.39
C LEU A 87 10.41 47.34 26.73
N SER A 88 11.44 47.42 25.86
CA SER A 88 12.01 46.25 25.16
C SER A 88 12.60 45.24 26.14
N GLN A 89 13.25 45.70 27.22
CA GLN A 89 13.75 44.81 28.28
C GLN A 89 12.61 44.08 29.01
N MET A 90 11.46 44.68 29.19
CA MET A 90 10.28 44.07 29.81
C MET A 90 9.61 43.04 28.89
N MET A 91 9.76 43.19 27.56
CA MET A 91 9.22 42.32 26.51
C MET A 91 10.19 41.23 26.07
N GLN A 92 11.42 41.18 26.64
CA GLN A 92 12.43 40.20 26.28
C GLN A 92 11.94 38.78 26.57
N ASP A 93 11.90 37.93 25.56
CA ASP A 93 11.45 36.54 25.69
C ASP A 93 12.52 35.66 26.37
N LYS A 94 12.07 34.59 27.05
CA LYS A 94 12.97 33.67 27.77
C LYS A 94 13.70 32.69 26.87
N GLN A 95 13.25 32.56 25.66
CA GLN A 95 13.79 31.56 24.68
C GLN A 95 14.77 32.21 23.69
N ASN A 96 14.99 33.53 23.80
CA ASN A 96 15.85 34.33 22.92
C ASN A 96 15.46 34.20 21.43
N VAL A 97 14.18 34.05 21.12
CA VAL A 97 13.68 34.08 19.74
C VAL A 97 13.67 35.52 19.25
N ILE A 98 13.29 36.50 20.10
CA ILE A 98 13.42 37.91 19.76
C ILE A 98 14.86 38.34 20.01
N GLU A 99 15.58 38.57 18.90
CA GLU A 99 16.97 39.01 18.92
C GLU A 99 17.09 40.51 19.16
N ALA A 100 16.17 41.29 18.57
CA ALA A 100 16.13 42.72 18.79
C ALA A 100 14.70 43.27 18.61
N HIS A 101 14.43 44.34 19.33
CA HIS A 101 13.31 45.25 19.11
C HIS A 101 13.85 46.49 18.41
N GLU A 102 13.17 46.95 17.36
CA GLU A 102 13.57 48.13 16.60
C GLU A 102 12.36 49.07 16.42
N LEU A 103 12.63 50.38 16.45
CA LEU A 103 11.70 51.40 15.95
C LEU A 103 12.30 52.03 14.69
N ALA A 104 11.48 52.11 13.64
CA ALA A 104 11.89 52.71 12.38
C ALA A 104 10.96 53.87 12.01
N LYS A 105 11.25 55.05 12.52
CA LYS A 105 10.51 56.27 12.21
C LYS A 105 10.72 56.64 10.74
N ASP A 106 9.62 56.93 10.03
CA ASP A 106 9.62 57.17 8.57
C ASP A 106 10.23 56.00 7.77
N GLY A 107 10.27 54.79 8.36
CA GLY A 107 10.90 53.60 7.79
C GLY A 107 12.41 53.48 8.01
N ILE A 108 13.03 54.43 8.74
CA ILE A 108 14.47 54.46 9.07
C ILE A 108 14.65 54.04 10.53
N VAL A 109 15.47 53.00 10.74
CA VAL A 109 15.76 52.47 12.08
C VAL A 109 16.37 53.56 12.97
N SER A 110 15.65 53.97 13.98
CA SER A 110 16.01 55.07 14.92
C SER A 110 16.35 54.59 16.32
N HIS A 111 15.82 53.43 16.74
CA HIS A 111 16.07 52.86 18.06
C HIS A 111 16.18 51.33 17.92
N ILE A 112 17.10 50.74 18.70
CA ILE A 112 17.32 49.30 18.73
C ILE A 112 17.58 48.88 20.18
N TYR A 113 17.02 47.74 20.57
CA TYR A 113 17.32 47.08 21.85
C TYR A 113 17.42 45.56 21.66
N PRO A 114 18.49 44.91 22.15
CA PRO A 114 19.72 45.51 22.67
C PRO A 114 20.54 46.16 21.53
N MET A 115 21.20 47.29 21.83
CA MET A 115 22.09 47.94 20.87
C MET A 115 23.32 47.11 20.56
N LYS A 116 23.88 46.49 21.61
CA LYS A 116 25.10 45.68 21.49
C LYS A 116 24.86 44.48 20.58
N GLY A 117 25.61 44.43 19.50
CA GLY A 117 25.53 43.39 18.46
C GLY A 117 24.59 43.72 17.31
N ASN A 118 23.82 44.83 17.43
CA ASN A 118 22.84 45.29 16.42
C ASN A 118 23.19 46.70 15.87
N GLU A 119 24.41 47.18 16.13
CA GLU A 119 24.81 48.55 15.78
C GLU A 119 24.69 48.84 14.26
N GLU A 120 24.97 47.85 13.42
CA GLU A 120 24.92 47.99 11.94
C GLU A 120 23.51 48.21 11.39
N ALA A 121 22.47 47.86 12.15
CA ALA A 121 21.08 48.06 11.73
C ALA A 121 20.60 49.49 11.94
N MET A 122 21.28 50.29 12.78
CA MET A 122 20.94 51.71 13.00
C MET A 122 21.03 52.53 11.72
N GLY A 123 19.98 53.26 11.39
CA GLY A 123 19.91 54.13 10.22
C GLY A 123 19.56 53.38 8.93
N LEU A 124 19.31 52.07 8.95
CA LEU A 124 18.83 51.36 7.77
C LEU A 124 17.44 51.84 7.35
N ASN A 125 17.27 52.09 6.07
CA ASN A 125 15.99 52.44 5.49
C ASN A 125 15.26 51.16 5.04
N MET A 126 14.29 50.73 5.82
CA MET A 126 13.50 49.51 5.59
C MET A 126 12.66 49.58 4.32
N LEU A 127 12.22 50.77 3.92
CA LEU A 127 11.39 50.98 2.72
C LEU A 127 12.19 50.91 1.43
N GLU A 128 13.53 51.02 1.50
CA GLU A 128 14.41 51.01 0.32
C GLU A 128 15.37 49.79 0.32
N HIS A 129 15.55 49.13 1.45
CA HIS A 129 16.51 48.03 1.57
C HIS A 129 16.15 46.86 0.62
N PRO A 130 17.09 46.35 -0.19
CA PRO A 130 16.82 45.35 -1.23
C PRO A 130 16.00 44.16 -0.78
N ASP A 131 16.31 43.57 0.39
CA ASP A 131 15.73 42.32 0.91
C ASP A 131 14.52 42.54 1.80
N ARG A 132 14.17 43.80 2.13
CA ARG A 132 13.14 44.14 3.14
C ARG A 132 12.06 45.06 2.61
N LYS A 133 12.34 45.82 1.54
CA LYS A 133 11.45 46.87 1.00
C LYS A 133 10.08 46.35 0.56
N LYS A 134 9.99 45.11 0.10
CA LYS A 134 8.74 44.52 -0.40
C LYS A 134 7.74 44.40 0.76
N GLU A 135 8.15 43.72 1.82
CA GLU A 135 7.32 43.46 2.99
C GLU A 135 7.08 44.71 3.82
N ALA A 136 8.09 45.57 3.98
CA ALA A 136 7.95 46.85 4.64
C ALA A 136 6.92 47.78 3.95
N ASN A 137 7.00 47.90 2.60
CA ASN A 137 6.03 48.67 1.84
C ASN A 137 4.64 48.03 1.85
N LEU A 138 4.56 46.69 1.85
CA LEU A 138 3.28 45.99 2.00
C LEU A 138 2.64 46.28 3.36
N ALA A 139 3.41 46.22 4.47
CA ALA A 139 2.93 46.61 5.79
C ALA A 139 2.43 48.04 5.79
N LYS A 140 3.22 49.00 5.29
CA LYS A 140 2.86 50.40 5.19
C LYS A 140 1.57 50.65 4.40
N THR A 141 1.36 49.95 3.29
CA THR A 141 0.19 50.21 2.43
C THR A 141 -1.06 49.48 2.85
N SER A 142 -0.91 48.29 3.44
CA SER A 142 -2.06 47.52 3.96
C SER A 142 -2.52 47.92 5.35
N GLY A 143 -1.66 48.62 6.12
CA GLY A 143 -1.90 48.87 7.54
C GLY A 143 -1.83 47.58 8.39
N GLN A 144 -1.43 46.49 7.82
CA GLN A 144 -1.33 45.19 8.46
C GLN A 144 0.14 44.78 8.61
N TYR A 145 0.40 44.12 9.69
CA TYR A 145 1.66 43.53 10.01
C TYR A 145 2.14 42.47 8.97
N THR A 146 3.42 42.49 8.65
CA THR A 146 4.02 41.56 7.68
C THR A 146 5.26 40.88 8.25
N ILE A 147 5.59 39.71 7.69
CA ILE A 147 6.82 38.99 7.98
C ILE A 147 7.74 38.98 6.77
N ALA A 148 8.98 39.47 6.94
CA ALA A 148 10.04 39.43 5.95
C ALA A 148 11.09 38.40 6.33
N GLY A 149 11.58 37.64 5.38
CA GLY A 149 12.61 36.61 5.62
C GLY A 149 12.09 35.18 5.40
N PRO A 150 12.86 34.16 5.85
CA PRO A 150 14.19 34.30 6.47
C PRO A 150 15.26 34.80 5.51
N PHE A 151 16.20 35.58 6.02
CA PHE A 151 17.36 36.06 5.29
C PHE A 151 18.55 36.30 6.25
N PRO A 152 19.81 36.40 5.74
CA PRO A 152 20.94 36.75 6.57
C PRO A 152 20.75 38.14 7.21
N LEU A 153 20.90 38.20 8.53
CA LEU A 153 20.84 39.46 9.26
C LEU A 153 22.17 40.21 9.14
N VAL A 154 22.14 41.54 9.20
CA VAL A 154 23.33 42.38 9.14
C VAL A 154 24.27 42.10 10.33
N GLN A 155 23.68 41.80 11.48
CA GLN A 155 24.39 41.42 12.72
C GLN A 155 24.89 39.97 12.74
N GLY A 156 24.63 39.18 11.69
CA GLY A 156 24.99 37.76 11.55
C GLY A 156 23.83 36.83 11.88
N GLY A 157 23.95 35.58 11.44
CA GLY A 157 22.88 34.57 11.55
C GLY A 157 21.78 34.75 10.52
N ASN A 158 20.75 33.92 10.61
CA ASN A 158 19.51 34.03 9.82
C ASN A 158 18.37 34.53 10.70
N GLY A 159 17.58 35.45 10.18
CA GLY A 159 16.43 35.97 10.92
C GLY A 159 15.26 36.36 10.04
N ALA A 160 14.17 36.69 10.69
CA ALA A 160 13.00 37.29 10.07
C ALA A 160 12.64 38.59 10.79
N LEU A 161 12.10 39.54 10.03
CA LEU A 161 11.63 40.79 10.59
C LEU A 161 10.10 40.84 10.51
N LEU A 162 9.49 41.14 11.66
CA LEU A 162 8.06 41.41 11.76
C LEU A 162 7.85 42.91 11.72
N PHE A 163 7.24 43.44 10.66
CA PHE A 163 6.95 44.84 10.49
C PHE A 163 5.52 45.13 10.95
N ASP A 164 5.36 45.84 12.06
CA ASP A 164 4.07 46.33 12.52
C ASP A 164 3.98 47.83 12.21
N PRO A 165 3.13 48.26 11.25
CA PRO A 165 3.05 49.64 10.84
C PRO A 165 2.30 50.46 11.89
N VAL A 166 2.87 51.62 12.24
CA VAL A 166 2.38 52.54 13.24
C VAL A 166 1.87 53.80 12.52
N TYR A 167 0.67 54.24 12.90
CA TYR A 167 0.06 55.46 12.37
C TYR A 167 -0.28 56.41 13.51
N VAL A 168 -0.09 57.70 13.30
CA VAL A 168 -0.44 58.71 14.25
C VAL A 168 -1.37 59.74 13.61
N LYS A 169 -2.21 60.35 14.38
CA LYS A 169 -3.10 61.43 13.88
C LYS A 169 -2.32 62.70 13.71
N ASP A 170 -2.44 63.29 12.51
CA ASP A 170 -1.92 64.62 12.23
C ASP A 170 -2.81 65.72 12.82
N GLU A 171 -2.43 67.01 12.55
CA GLU A 171 -3.18 68.15 13.02
C GLU A 171 -4.61 68.23 12.45
N ALA A 172 -4.87 67.57 11.32
CA ALA A 172 -6.18 67.48 10.69
C ALA A 172 -7.01 66.29 11.19
N GLY A 173 -6.41 65.40 12.01
CA GLY A 173 -7.02 64.19 12.55
C GLY A 173 -6.96 62.97 11.63
N GLU A 174 -6.20 63.09 10.52
CA GLU A 174 -5.98 62.01 9.54
C GLU A 174 -4.85 61.10 10.00
N ASP A 175 -4.98 59.77 9.72
CA ASP A 175 -3.98 58.79 10.08
C ASP A 175 -2.76 58.91 9.13
N THR A 176 -1.62 59.32 9.67
CA THR A 176 -0.36 59.45 8.95
C THR A 176 0.63 58.40 9.38
N PHE A 177 1.32 57.80 8.40
CA PHE A 177 2.33 56.80 8.69
C PHE A 177 3.49 57.37 9.51
N TRP A 178 3.63 56.90 10.76
CA TRP A 178 4.71 57.29 11.64
C TRP A 178 5.98 56.48 11.40
N GLY A 179 5.84 55.17 11.10
CA GLY A 179 6.93 54.26 10.95
C GLY A 179 6.56 52.83 11.28
N PHE A 180 7.52 52.06 11.78
CA PHE A 180 7.29 50.66 12.18
C PHE A 180 7.76 50.41 13.62
N SER A 181 7.05 49.54 14.33
CA SER A 181 7.58 48.70 15.39
C SER A 181 8.04 47.40 14.78
N ILE A 182 9.30 47.03 14.98
CA ILE A 182 9.90 45.86 14.31
C ILE A 182 10.42 44.88 15.38
N LEU A 183 10.12 43.61 15.22
CA LEU A 183 10.75 42.53 15.96
C LEU A 183 11.70 41.76 15.01
N VAL A 184 12.94 41.64 15.43
CA VAL A 184 13.94 40.82 14.73
C VAL A 184 13.94 39.47 15.40
N LEU A 185 13.57 38.45 14.66
CA LEU A 185 13.52 37.08 15.15
C LEU A 185 14.76 36.31 14.74
N ASN A 186 15.37 35.61 15.68
CA ASN A 186 16.34 34.56 15.39
C ASN A 186 15.62 33.37 14.77
N TRP A 187 15.99 33.03 13.52
CA TRP A 187 15.25 32.04 12.74
C TRP A 187 15.37 30.63 13.29
N ASP A 188 16.56 30.26 13.74
CA ASP A 188 16.82 28.92 14.26
C ASP A 188 16.04 28.67 15.56
N HIS A 189 16.07 29.63 16.49
CA HIS A 189 15.28 29.55 17.73
C HIS A 189 13.77 29.57 17.46
N PHE A 190 13.31 30.36 16.47
CA PHE A 190 11.89 30.35 16.07
C PHE A 190 11.46 28.96 15.56
N MET A 191 12.29 28.32 14.72
CA MET A 191 11.99 26.98 14.20
C MET A 191 12.06 25.89 15.29
N GLU A 192 12.91 26.06 16.30
CA GLU A 192 12.92 25.21 17.50
C GLU A 192 11.61 25.35 18.30
N GLU A 193 11.12 26.58 18.51
CA GLU A 193 9.83 26.82 19.18
C GLU A 193 8.63 26.28 18.41
N VAL A 194 8.67 26.34 17.09
CA VAL A 194 7.67 25.73 16.23
C VAL A 194 7.73 24.19 16.29
N GLU A 195 8.83 23.66 16.86
CA GLU A 195 9.05 22.22 17.06
C GLU A 195 8.96 21.41 15.75
N THR A 196 9.52 21.93 14.66
CA THR A 196 9.53 21.24 13.35
C THR A 196 10.23 19.88 13.41
N TYR A 197 11.19 19.70 14.34
CA TYR A 197 11.84 18.42 14.61
C TYR A 197 10.84 17.29 14.97
N LYS A 198 9.67 17.60 15.52
CA LYS A 198 8.63 16.59 15.80
C LYS A 198 8.08 15.93 14.54
N LEU A 199 8.14 16.60 13.39
CA LEU A 199 7.81 15.96 12.11
C LEU A 199 8.85 14.91 11.75
N GLU A 200 10.13 15.19 11.97
CA GLU A 200 11.22 14.24 11.72
C GLU A 200 11.20 13.05 12.68
N ASP A 201 10.92 13.30 13.97
CA ASP A 201 10.73 12.27 15.00
C ASP A 201 9.57 11.34 14.66
N ALA A 202 8.51 11.89 14.07
CA ALA A 202 7.37 11.13 13.57
C ALA A 202 7.67 10.44 12.21
N SER A 203 8.94 10.43 11.77
CA SER A 203 9.40 9.83 10.53
C SER A 203 8.86 10.48 9.25
N TYR A 204 8.52 11.75 9.31
CA TYR A 204 8.22 12.55 8.13
C TYR A 204 9.45 13.34 7.67
N GLN A 205 9.54 13.60 6.37
CA GLN A 205 10.35 14.66 5.79
C GLN A 205 9.42 15.81 5.38
N TYR A 206 9.91 17.05 5.47
CA TYR A 206 9.11 18.22 5.19
C TYR A 206 9.89 19.28 4.42
N LEU A 207 9.15 20.09 3.66
CA LEU A 207 9.59 21.35 3.06
C LEU A 207 8.56 22.42 3.39
N ILE A 208 9.02 23.53 3.97
CA ILE A 208 8.22 24.73 4.16
C ILE A 208 8.72 25.77 3.15
N TRP A 209 7.82 26.25 2.32
CA TRP A 209 8.16 27.20 1.28
C TRP A 209 7.08 28.29 1.13
N LYS A 210 7.42 29.42 0.51
CA LYS A 210 6.51 30.47 0.13
C LYS A 210 6.71 30.87 -1.32
N ASN A 211 5.76 31.61 -1.88
CA ASN A 211 5.90 32.15 -3.21
C ASN A 211 6.99 33.23 -3.28
N GLY A 212 7.85 33.13 -4.29
CA GLY A 212 8.84 34.16 -4.61
C GLY A 212 8.23 35.37 -5.33
N THR A 213 9.09 36.18 -5.92
CA THR A 213 8.69 37.35 -6.72
C THR A 213 8.33 36.99 -8.16
N GLU A 214 8.92 35.93 -8.68
CA GLU A 214 8.66 35.43 -10.03
C GLU A 214 7.52 34.39 -10.00
N PRO A 215 6.67 34.34 -11.04
CA PRO A 215 5.62 33.31 -11.12
C PRO A 215 6.19 31.89 -11.09
N GLY A 216 5.83 31.10 -10.09
CA GLY A 216 6.28 29.72 -9.91
C GLY A 216 7.60 29.57 -9.16
N GLU A 217 8.22 30.65 -8.72
CA GLU A 217 9.38 30.62 -7.82
C GLU A 217 8.96 30.19 -6.43
N LYS A 218 9.64 29.16 -5.89
CA LYS A 218 9.46 28.69 -4.51
C LYS A 218 10.66 29.14 -3.68
N LEU A 219 10.41 29.93 -2.66
CA LEU A 219 11.43 30.31 -1.68
C LEU A 219 11.35 29.38 -0.48
N THR A 220 12.41 28.63 -0.24
CA THR A 220 12.49 27.70 0.91
C THR A 220 12.60 28.48 2.22
N ILE A 221 11.73 28.17 3.15
CA ILE A 221 11.69 28.70 4.51
C ILE A 221 12.44 27.77 5.45
N ALA A 222 12.14 26.48 5.38
CA ALA A 222 12.80 25.42 6.16
C ALA A 222 12.61 24.07 5.46
N GLN A 223 13.52 23.13 5.71
CA GLN A 223 13.40 21.77 5.20
C GLN A 223 14.15 20.79 6.09
N SER A 224 13.75 19.53 6.03
CA SER A 224 14.49 18.44 6.68
C SER A 224 15.83 18.18 5.96
N GLU A 225 16.83 17.61 6.66
CA GLU A 225 18.20 17.40 6.14
C GLU A 225 18.25 16.58 4.85
N LYS A 226 17.38 15.56 4.72
CA LYS A 226 17.30 14.73 3.52
C LYS A 226 15.93 14.89 2.90
N PHE A 227 15.92 15.59 1.77
CA PHE A 227 14.72 15.93 1.08
C PHE A 227 14.70 15.35 -0.33
N SER A 228 13.77 14.44 -0.58
CA SER A 228 13.53 13.89 -1.92
C SER A 228 12.05 13.53 -2.03
N PHE A 229 11.26 14.45 -2.55
CA PHE A 229 9.82 14.25 -2.70
C PHE A 229 9.45 13.50 -3.97
N LYS A 230 8.46 12.62 -3.83
CA LYS A 230 7.82 11.93 -4.97
C LYS A 230 6.32 12.14 -4.99
N ASP A 231 5.68 12.12 -3.83
CA ASP A 231 4.24 12.27 -3.68
C ASP A 231 3.97 12.95 -2.32
N THR A 232 3.90 14.29 -2.33
CA THR A 232 3.78 15.10 -1.12
C THR A 232 2.33 15.43 -0.83
N LEU A 233 2.05 15.63 0.46
CA LEU A 233 0.84 16.26 0.93
C LEU A 233 1.18 17.72 1.26
N GLU A 234 0.39 18.66 0.75
CA GLU A 234 0.55 20.08 0.98
C GLU A 234 -0.52 20.62 1.93
N VAL A 235 -0.09 21.40 2.93
CA VAL A 235 -0.96 22.11 3.86
C VAL A 235 -0.57 23.60 3.89
N ALA A 236 -1.53 24.48 3.65
CA ALA A 236 -1.30 25.91 3.66
C ALA A 236 -1.34 26.48 5.10
N CYS A 237 -0.44 27.40 5.37
CA CYS A 237 -0.36 28.18 6.61
C CYS A 237 -0.46 29.66 6.27
N ASP A 238 -1.59 30.28 6.55
CA ASP A 238 -1.71 31.73 6.42
C ASP A 238 -0.89 32.39 7.53
N VAL A 239 0.05 33.20 7.13
CA VAL A 239 0.85 34.08 7.98
C VAL A 239 0.53 35.52 7.65
N PRO A 240 0.94 36.51 8.43
CA PRO A 240 0.62 37.91 8.16
C PRO A 240 1.07 38.37 6.78
N ASN A 241 0.11 38.73 5.93
CA ASN A 241 0.27 39.16 4.53
C ASN A 241 1.00 38.19 3.58
N ASP A 242 1.07 36.89 3.94
CA ASP A 242 1.70 35.83 3.13
C ASP A 242 1.04 34.46 3.38
N THR A 243 1.40 33.48 2.58
CA THR A 243 0.99 32.08 2.79
C THR A 243 2.20 31.18 2.67
N TRP A 244 2.45 30.40 3.71
CA TRP A 244 3.47 29.37 3.70
C TRP A 244 2.85 28.02 3.38
N TYR A 245 3.56 27.19 2.62
CA TYR A 245 3.12 25.88 2.20
C TYR A 245 4.00 24.82 2.87
N PHE A 246 3.37 23.89 3.56
CA PHE A 246 4.01 22.76 4.22
C PHE A 246 3.83 21.53 3.34
N GLU A 247 4.85 21.12 2.63
CA GLU A 247 4.90 19.83 1.95
C GLU A 247 5.47 18.78 2.90
N ILE A 248 4.77 17.65 3.03
CA ILE A 248 5.14 16.58 3.96
C ILE A 248 4.98 15.22 3.29
N GLU A 249 5.92 14.31 3.57
CA GLU A 249 5.90 12.93 3.09
C GLU A 249 6.57 12.01 4.13
N PRO A 250 6.08 10.76 4.38
CA PRO A 250 6.80 9.80 5.21
C PRO A 250 8.16 9.44 4.60
N LYS A 251 9.22 9.33 5.43
CA LYS A 251 10.58 8.95 5.00
C LYS A 251 10.63 7.61 4.24
N ALA A 252 9.69 6.70 4.52
CA ALA A 252 9.55 5.40 3.85
C ALA A 252 8.57 5.42 2.64
N GLY A 253 7.99 6.60 2.32
CA GLY A 253 6.85 6.76 1.40
C GLY A 253 5.54 6.30 2.02
N TRP A 254 4.41 6.61 1.38
CA TRP A 254 3.06 6.33 1.88
C TRP A 254 2.79 4.82 2.05
N VAL A 255 3.38 3.99 1.19
CA VAL A 255 3.38 2.53 1.31
C VAL A 255 4.82 2.05 1.21
N PRO A 256 5.42 1.51 2.28
CA PRO A 256 6.81 1.03 2.26
C PRO A 256 7.02 -0.06 1.20
N GLN A 257 8.11 0.01 0.45
CA GLN A 257 8.46 -0.98 -0.59
C GLN A 257 8.58 -2.40 -0.03
N SER A 258 9.06 -2.54 1.21
CA SER A 258 9.12 -3.82 1.91
C SER A 258 7.73 -4.46 2.09
N GLN A 259 6.71 -3.66 2.37
CA GLN A 259 5.33 -4.13 2.52
C GLN A 259 4.75 -4.60 1.19
N ILE A 260 5.02 -3.88 0.09
CA ILE A 260 4.61 -4.29 -1.25
C ILE A 260 5.28 -5.62 -1.62
N ALA A 261 6.59 -5.74 -1.40
CA ALA A 261 7.34 -6.97 -1.66
C ALA A 261 6.82 -8.16 -0.83
N PHE A 262 6.51 -7.93 0.46
CA PHE A 262 5.93 -8.93 1.33
C PHE A 262 4.54 -9.40 0.87
N GLY A 263 3.69 -8.46 0.43
CA GLY A 263 2.38 -8.77 -0.15
C GLY A 263 2.48 -9.66 -1.40
N ILE A 264 3.42 -9.36 -2.30
CA ILE A 264 3.68 -10.18 -3.50
C ILE A 264 4.17 -11.58 -3.12
N LEU A 265 5.07 -11.68 -2.12
CA LEU A 265 5.57 -12.97 -1.63
C LEU A 265 4.44 -13.83 -1.06
N ILE A 266 3.57 -13.25 -0.22
CA ILE A 266 2.40 -13.96 0.32
C ILE A 266 1.47 -14.40 -0.82
N ALA A 267 1.20 -13.54 -1.79
CA ALA A 267 0.37 -13.89 -2.94
C ALA A 267 0.93 -15.08 -3.71
N ALA A 268 2.25 -15.12 -3.94
CA ALA A 268 2.93 -16.23 -4.61
C ALA A 268 2.84 -17.53 -3.81
N LEU A 269 3.08 -17.48 -2.49
CA LEU A 269 3.01 -18.65 -1.61
C LEU A 269 1.59 -19.22 -1.54
N VAL A 270 0.59 -18.39 -1.30
CA VAL A 270 -0.82 -18.83 -1.21
C VAL A 270 -1.28 -19.42 -2.54
N SER A 271 -0.96 -18.76 -3.65
CA SER A 271 -1.31 -19.27 -4.99
C SER A 271 -0.60 -20.59 -5.31
N GLY A 272 0.66 -20.73 -4.88
CA GLY A 272 1.40 -21.97 -5.01
C GLY A 272 0.75 -23.14 -4.26
N VAL A 273 0.40 -22.92 -2.99
CA VAL A 273 -0.27 -23.93 -2.15
C VAL A 273 -1.63 -24.34 -2.74
N LEU A 274 -2.45 -23.36 -3.13
CA LEU A 274 -3.75 -23.64 -3.76
C LEU A 274 -3.61 -24.40 -5.08
N THR A 275 -2.63 -24.05 -5.89
CA THR A 275 -2.35 -24.72 -7.15
C THR A 275 -1.90 -26.17 -6.95
N VAL A 276 -1.02 -26.43 -5.99
CA VAL A 276 -0.56 -27.78 -5.66
C VAL A 276 -1.71 -28.62 -5.10
N GLY A 277 -2.51 -28.07 -4.19
CA GLY A 277 -3.71 -28.75 -3.65
C GLY A 277 -4.72 -29.10 -4.75
N TYR A 278 -5.02 -28.14 -5.64
CA TYR A 278 -5.91 -28.38 -6.77
C TYR A 278 -5.34 -29.44 -7.74
N TRP A 279 -4.03 -29.38 -8.01
CA TRP A 279 -3.35 -30.37 -8.84
C TRP A 279 -3.44 -31.78 -8.23
N GLN A 280 -3.21 -31.93 -6.93
CA GLN A 280 -3.33 -33.22 -6.22
C GLN A 280 -4.75 -33.76 -6.30
N TYR A 281 -5.75 -32.90 -6.07
CA TYR A 281 -7.17 -33.26 -6.17
C TYR A 281 -7.54 -33.78 -7.58
N GLU A 282 -7.19 -33.03 -8.64
CA GLU A 282 -7.44 -33.43 -10.02
C GLU A 282 -6.68 -34.71 -10.40
N MET A 283 -5.46 -34.88 -9.90
CA MET A 283 -4.66 -36.09 -10.13
C MET A 283 -5.28 -37.32 -9.45
N GLN A 284 -5.82 -37.15 -8.25
CA GLN A 284 -6.51 -38.25 -7.55
C GLN A 284 -7.78 -38.65 -8.31
N ARG A 285 -8.60 -37.70 -8.70
CA ARG A 285 -9.80 -37.96 -9.53
C ARG A 285 -9.43 -38.67 -10.85
N TYR A 286 -8.36 -38.24 -11.49
CA TYR A 286 -7.89 -38.88 -12.72
C TYR A 286 -7.47 -40.34 -12.47
N LYS A 287 -6.77 -40.66 -11.37
CA LYS A 287 -6.40 -41.99 -10.98
C LYS A 287 -7.61 -42.87 -10.69
N GLU A 288 -8.56 -42.34 -9.92
CA GLU A 288 -9.81 -43.06 -9.60
C GLU A 288 -10.60 -43.45 -10.85
N ALA A 289 -10.77 -42.51 -11.77
CA ALA A 289 -11.42 -42.80 -13.08
C ALA A 289 -10.67 -43.88 -13.91
N LEU A 290 -9.31 -43.87 -13.86
CA LEU A 290 -8.51 -44.87 -14.54
C LEU A 290 -8.64 -46.27 -13.89
N TYR A 291 -8.72 -46.31 -12.54
CA TYR A 291 -8.91 -47.58 -11.81
C TYR A 291 -10.33 -48.13 -12.10
N ALA A 292 -11.36 -47.28 -12.06
CA ALA A 292 -12.72 -47.67 -12.39
C ALA A 292 -12.82 -48.28 -13.78
N GLU A 293 -12.22 -47.68 -14.80
CA GLU A 293 -12.17 -48.22 -16.18
C GLU A 293 -11.47 -49.60 -16.25
N LYS A 294 -10.36 -49.76 -15.48
CA LYS A 294 -9.64 -51.06 -15.43
C LYS A 294 -10.46 -52.16 -14.79
N ILE A 295 -11.15 -51.84 -13.66
CA ILE A 295 -12.02 -52.77 -12.93
C ILE A 295 -13.18 -53.21 -13.83
N GLU A 296 -13.84 -52.28 -14.53
CA GLU A 296 -14.95 -52.58 -15.44
C GLU A 296 -14.51 -53.51 -16.59
N ARG A 297 -13.34 -53.26 -17.19
CA ARG A 297 -12.78 -54.14 -18.24
C ARG A 297 -12.42 -55.52 -17.71
N ALA A 298 -11.90 -55.59 -16.48
CA ALA A 298 -11.58 -56.87 -15.85
C ALA A 298 -12.85 -57.66 -15.52
N ALA A 299 -13.86 -57.04 -14.95
CA ALA A 299 -15.17 -57.63 -14.65
C ALA A 299 -15.84 -58.18 -15.93
N LYS A 300 -15.86 -57.38 -17.02
CA LYS A 300 -16.42 -57.83 -18.31
C LYS A 300 -15.69 -59.08 -18.89
N ARG A 301 -14.35 -59.10 -18.84
CA ARG A 301 -13.57 -60.27 -19.28
C ARG A 301 -13.85 -61.53 -18.42
N ALA A 302 -14.01 -61.34 -17.10
CA ALA A 302 -14.35 -62.43 -16.21
C ALA A 302 -15.76 -63.00 -16.49
N GLU A 303 -16.71 -62.12 -16.76
CA GLU A 303 -18.07 -62.52 -17.13
C GLU A 303 -18.09 -63.26 -18.49
N GLU A 304 -17.43 -62.74 -19.55
CA GLU A 304 -17.29 -63.39 -20.82
C GLU A 304 -16.64 -64.78 -20.69
N ALA A 305 -15.59 -64.91 -19.89
CA ALA A 305 -14.92 -66.19 -19.60
C ALA A 305 -15.85 -67.17 -18.85
N SER A 306 -16.60 -66.68 -17.88
CA SER A 306 -17.61 -67.50 -17.11
C SER A 306 -18.74 -68.01 -18.01
N GLU A 307 -19.27 -67.14 -18.86
CA GLU A 307 -20.28 -67.55 -19.86
C GLU A 307 -19.74 -68.58 -20.86
N ALA A 308 -18.51 -68.35 -21.33
CA ALA A 308 -17.88 -69.33 -22.24
C ALA A 308 -17.67 -70.68 -21.58
N LYS A 309 -17.21 -70.68 -20.27
CA LYS A 309 -17.10 -71.92 -19.51
C LYS A 309 -18.44 -72.61 -19.32
N THR A 310 -19.50 -71.88 -18.98
CA THR A 310 -20.83 -72.44 -18.78
C THR A 310 -21.39 -73.04 -20.09
N ARG A 311 -21.22 -72.33 -21.23
CA ARG A 311 -21.61 -72.84 -22.55
C ARG A 311 -20.80 -74.10 -22.91
N PHE A 312 -19.51 -74.13 -22.63
CA PHE A 312 -18.66 -75.26 -22.89
C PHE A 312 -19.14 -76.49 -22.08
N LEU A 313 -19.37 -76.35 -20.77
CA LEU A 313 -19.85 -77.41 -19.88
C LEU A 313 -21.24 -77.92 -20.34
N PHE A 314 -22.14 -77.02 -20.76
CA PHE A 314 -23.48 -77.42 -21.26
C PHE A 314 -23.38 -78.26 -22.51
N ASN A 315 -22.60 -77.79 -23.52
CA ASN A 315 -22.38 -78.55 -24.75
C ASN A 315 -21.75 -79.92 -24.52
N MET A 316 -20.71 -79.94 -23.68
CA MET A 316 -20.01 -81.17 -23.29
C MET A 316 -20.94 -82.17 -22.61
N SER A 317 -21.83 -81.69 -21.71
CA SER A 317 -22.83 -82.55 -21.03
C SER A 317 -23.82 -83.14 -22.01
N HIS A 318 -24.23 -82.38 -23.02
CA HIS A 318 -25.10 -82.88 -24.10
C HIS A 318 -24.41 -83.90 -24.97
N ASP A 319 -23.20 -83.65 -25.43
CA ASP A 319 -22.44 -84.52 -26.33
C ASP A 319 -22.00 -85.85 -25.69
N ILE A 320 -21.74 -85.85 -24.38
CA ILE A 320 -21.51 -87.02 -23.52
C ILE A 320 -22.79 -87.87 -23.34
N ARG A 321 -23.92 -87.17 -23.05
CA ARG A 321 -25.20 -87.83 -22.76
C ARG A 321 -25.69 -88.69 -23.97
N THR A 322 -25.51 -88.17 -25.18
CA THR A 322 -26.04 -88.77 -26.39
C THR A 322 -25.46 -90.18 -26.63
N PRO A 323 -24.14 -90.40 -26.64
CA PRO A 323 -23.54 -91.77 -26.82
C PRO A 323 -23.79 -92.63 -25.58
N MET A 324 -23.81 -92.07 -24.34
CA MET A 324 -24.17 -92.85 -23.16
C MET A 324 -25.59 -93.40 -23.25
N ASN A 325 -26.56 -92.62 -23.63
CA ASN A 325 -27.93 -93.09 -23.80
C ASN A 325 -28.06 -94.16 -24.88
N ALA A 326 -27.28 -94.01 -25.96
CA ALA A 326 -27.23 -95.01 -27.01
C ALA A 326 -26.61 -96.38 -26.51
N ILE A 327 -25.51 -96.28 -25.72
CA ILE A 327 -24.91 -97.49 -25.09
C ILE A 327 -25.92 -98.17 -24.17
N ILE A 328 -26.60 -97.39 -23.24
CA ILE A 328 -27.59 -97.92 -22.36
C ILE A 328 -28.76 -98.55 -23.11
N GLY A 329 -29.30 -97.85 -24.14
CA GLY A 329 -30.40 -98.30 -24.93
C GLY A 329 -30.12 -99.54 -25.70
N PHE A 330 -28.93 -99.62 -26.42
CA PHE A 330 -28.57 -100.81 -27.11
C PHE A 330 -28.19 -101.97 -26.19
N THR A 331 -27.63 -101.71 -24.98
CA THR A 331 -27.41 -102.74 -23.99
C THR A 331 -28.73 -103.34 -23.52
N THR A 332 -29.71 -102.54 -23.24
CA THR A 332 -31.07 -102.98 -22.86
C THR A 332 -31.69 -103.81 -23.97
N LEU A 333 -31.60 -103.42 -25.19
CA LEU A 333 -32.08 -104.18 -26.38
C LEU A 333 -31.30 -105.50 -26.62
N ALA A 334 -30.02 -105.48 -26.34
CA ALA A 334 -29.21 -106.74 -26.42
C ALA A 334 -29.64 -107.77 -25.38
N VAL A 335 -29.88 -107.33 -24.13
CA VAL A 335 -30.35 -108.15 -23.06
C VAL A 335 -31.78 -108.72 -23.33
N SER A 336 -32.70 -107.90 -23.83
CA SER A 336 -34.04 -108.34 -24.20
C SER A 336 -34.15 -109.27 -25.41
N ASN A 337 -33.12 -109.35 -26.21
CA ASN A 337 -33.07 -110.22 -27.41
C ASN A 337 -31.94 -111.25 -27.35
N ILE A 338 -31.60 -111.75 -26.17
CA ILE A 338 -30.41 -112.59 -25.89
C ILE A 338 -30.35 -113.85 -26.77
N ASP A 339 -31.49 -114.45 -27.07
CA ASP A 339 -31.63 -115.69 -27.88
C ASP A 339 -31.44 -115.42 -29.40
N ASN A 340 -31.46 -114.22 -29.88
CA ASN A 340 -31.26 -113.86 -31.30
C ASN A 340 -29.82 -113.33 -31.55
N LYS A 341 -28.90 -114.27 -31.81
CA LYS A 341 -27.44 -114.04 -32.02
C LYS A 341 -27.17 -112.95 -33.01
N LYS A 342 -28.01 -112.83 -34.07
CA LYS A 342 -27.79 -111.79 -35.13
C LYS A 342 -28.11 -110.40 -34.62
N ARG A 343 -29.22 -110.20 -33.90
CA ARG A 343 -29.55 -108.92 -33.29
C ARG A 343 -28.61 -108.55 -32.20
N VAL A 344 -28.24 -109.46 -31.34
CA VAL A 344 -27.28 -109.15 -30.27
C VAL A 344 -25.91 -108.73 -30.83
N ARG A 345 -25.40 -109.34 -31.94
CA ARG A 345 -24.18 -108.89 -32.60
C ARG A 345 -24.30 -107.47 -33.18
N ASP A 346 -25.42 -107.12 -33.77
CA ASP A 346 -25.68 -105.76 -34.26
C ASP A 346 -25.71 -104.73 -33.12
N TYR A 347 -26.39 -104.97 -32.00
CA TYR A 347 -26.43 -104.09 -30.83
C TYR A 347 -25.04 -103.97 -30.19
N LEU A 348 -24.26 -105.00 -30.04
CA LEU A 348 -22.90 -104.97 -29.53
C LEU A 348 -21.97 -104.12 -30.48
N GLY A 349 -22.16 -104.17 -31.77
CA GLY A 349 -21.43 -103.35 -32.72
C GLY A 349 -21.77 -101.85 -32.54
N LYS A 350 -23.06 -101.56 -32.29
CA LYS A 350 -23.49 -100.16 -32.04
C LYS A 350 -23.04 -99.68 -30.66
N ILE A 351 -23.00 -100.49 -29.61
CA ILE A 351 -22.41 -100.19 -28.34
C ILE A 351 -20.92 -99.85 -28.47
N LEU A 352 -20.18 -100.71 -29.19
CA LEU A 352 -18.75 -100.49 -29.41
C LEU A 352 -18.48 -99.17 -30.16
N SER A 353 -19.27 -98.93 -31.21
CA SER A 353 -19.17 -97.64 -31.94
C SER A 353 -19.47 -96.41 -31.06
N SER A 354 -20.57 -96.45 -30.26
CA SER A 354 -20.89 -95.36 -29.35
C SER A 354 -19.86 -95.18 -28.21
N SER A 355 -19.29 -96.30 -27.71
CA SER A 355 -18.22 -96.25 -26.70
C SER A 355 -16.92 -95.65 -27.28
N ASN A 356 -16.54 -96.03 -28.50
CA ASN A 356 -15.37 -95.42 -29.18
C ASN A 356 -15.59 -93.92 -29.42
N HIS A 357 -16.80 -93.53 -29.79
CA HIS A 357 -17.16 -92.11 -30.01
C HIS A 357 -17.10 -91.34 -28.68
N LEU A 358 -17.59 -91.91 -27.58
CA LEU A 358 -17.49 -91.30 -26.22
C LEU A 358 -16.03 -91.15 -25.77
N LEU A 359 -15.21 -92.22 -26.05
CA LEU A 359 -13.76 -92.17 -25.70
C LEU A 359 -13.05 -91.04 -26.48
N SER A 360 -13.37 -90.90 -27.77
CA SER A 360 -12.82 -89.80 -28.61
C SER A 360 -13.23 -88.44 -28.03
N LEU A 361 -14.50 -88.23 -27.69
CA LEU A 361 -14.96 -87.01 -27.08
C LEU A 361 -14.23 -86.69 -25.77
N ILE A 362 -14.01 -87.67 -24.92
CA ILE A 362 -13.28 -87.49 -23.65
C ILE A 362 -11.83 -87.06 -23.88
N ASN A 363 -11.19 -87.73 -24.87
CA ASN A 363 -9.80 -87.38 -25.24
C ASN A 363 -9.64 -86.00 -25.91
N ASP A 364 -10.70 -85.54 -26.58
CA ASP A 364 -10.71 -84.16 -27.16
C ASP A 364 -10.92 -83.08 -26.08
N ILE A 365 -11.38 -83.46 -24.87
CA ILE A 365 -11.63 -82.56 -23.73
C ILE A 365 -10.40 -82.42 -22.82
N LEU A 366 -9.63 -83.53 -22.70
CA LEU A 366 -8.42 -83.57 -21.90
C LEU A 366 -7.26 -82.88 -22.55
#